data_d02335f4bff6a9804ad5000adb84766d
#
_entry.id   d02335f4bff6a9804ad5000adb84766d
#
_cell.length_a   1.000
_cell.length_b   1.000
_cell.length_c   1.000
_cell.angle_alpha   90.00
_cell.angle_beta   90.00
_cell.angle_gamma   90.00
#
_symmetry.space_group_name_H-M   'P 1'
#
loop_
_entity.id
_entity.type
_entity.pdbx_description
1 polymer ?
#
loop_
_entity_poly.entity_id
_entity_poly.type
_entity_poly.pdbx_seq_one_letter_code
_entity_poly.pdbx_strand_id
1 'polypeptide(L)'
;MRPIIATCGMVLSAVLLVSGAGAYGADLTREQRAKIEQRLLSELSPTIGVFDFVAFQLDAKGTVKLLGQVRDANLKKHVEEDAKKVEGVQRIRNEIEVLPPSPTDDQIRRAVYTAIYSQTGFERYTQQAVPPVHIIVKNGSVRLEGYVANKVELAQLNAAAKGVPGVLAFRNNVRIDPESHV
;
A
#
# COMPACT_ATOMS: atom_id res chain seq x y z
N MET A 1 -15.15 -9.43 -2.50
CA MET A 1 -14.07 -9.31 -1.51
C MET A 1 -13.32 -7.99 -1.78
N ARG A 2 -13.42 -7.03 -0.88
CA ARG A 2 -12.76 -5.73 -1.01
C ARG A 2 -11.34 -5.82 -0.45
N PRO A 3 -10.32 -5.21 -1.07
CA PRO A 3 -8.99 -5.12 -0.47
C PRO A 3 -9.06 -4.26 0.80
N ILE A 4 -8.50 -4.77 1.88
CA ILE A 4 -8.44 -4.06 3.15
C ILE A 4 -7.15 -3.24 3.13
N ILE A 5 -7.32 -1.92 3.03
CA ILE A 5 -6.30 -0.97 3.47
C ILE A 5 -6.69 -0.69 4.91
N ALA A 6 -5.81 -1.07 5.85
CA ALA A 6 -6.11 -1.01 7.26
C ALA A 6 -6.37 0.43 7.72
N THR A 7 -7.59 0.71 8.16
CA THR A 7 -7.88 1.85 9.02
C THR A 7 -7.68 1.40 10.45
N CYS A 8 -6.76 2.05 11.17
CA CYS A 8 -6.53 1.86 12.58
C CYS A 8 -7.71 2.47 13.36
N GLY A 9 -8.56 1.64 13.88
CA GLY A 9 -9.63 2.01 14.82
C GLY A 9 -9.54 1.12 16.05
N MET A 10 -9.10 1.70 17.15
CA MET A 10 -8.91 1.07 18.46
C MET A 10 -10.26 0.87 19.13
N VAL A 11 -10.65 -0.36 19.44
CA VAL A 11 -11.64 -0.65 20.49
C VAL A 11 -11.10 -1.82 21.33
N LEU A 12 -10.78 -1.47 22.59
CA LEU A 12 -10.50 -2.42 23.66
C LEU A 12 -11.79 -3.13 24.09
N SER A 13 -11.75 -4.46 24.22
CA SER A 13 -12.44 -5.14 25.30
C SER A 13 -12.06 -6.62 25.43
N ALA A 14 -11.57 -6.93 26.65
CA ALA A 14 -11.73 -8.11 27.48
C ALA A 14 -11.27 -9.51 26.99
N VAL A 15 -10.33 -9.96 27.75
CA VAL A 15 -9.72 -11.28 27.97
C VAL A 15 -10.73 -12.39 28.16
N LEU A 16 -10.48 -13.54 27.50
CA LEU A 16 -10.76 -14.87 28.04
C LEU A 16 -9.70 -15.84 27.55
N LEU A 17 -8.91 -16.34 28.51
CA LEU A 17 -7.96 -17.43 28.35
C LEU A 17 -8.70 -18.71 27.98
N VAL A 18 -8.35 -19.31 26.86
CA VAL A 18 -8.52 -20.75 26.64
C VAL A 18 -7.22 -21.32 26.11
N SER A 19 -6.57 -22.10 26.97
CA SER A 19 -5.49 -23.02 26.64
C SER A 19 -6.03 -24.14 25.76
N GLY A 20 -5.30 -24.51 24.72
CA GLY A 20 -5.54 -25.84 24.19
C GLY A 20 -5.18 -26.02 22.72
N ALA A 21 -4.13 -26.78 22.53
CA ALA A 21 -3.88 -27.73 21.44
C ALA A 21 -4.02 -27.25 19.98
N GLY A 22 -2.90 -27.37 19.26
CA GLY A 22 -2.81 -27.18 17.82
C GLY A 22 -3.89 -27.94 17.06
N ALA A 23 -4.72 -27.17 16.38
CA ALA A 23 -5.59 -27.66 15.34
C ALA A 23 -5.06 -27.12 14.00
N TYR A 24 -4.36 -27.97 13.27
CA TYR A 24 -4.12 -27.75 11.85
C TYR A 24 -5.49 -27.64 11.16
N GLY A 25 -5.87 -26.43 10.77
CA GLY A 25 -7.07 -26.21 9.97
C GLY A 25 -8.14 -25.28 10.57
N ALA A 26 -7.96 -24.74 11.77
CA ALA A 26 -8.91 -23.77 12.29
C ALA A 26 -8.72 -22.39 11.63
N ASP A 27 -9.82 -21.73 11.29
CA ASP A 27 -9.79 -20.36 10.76
C ASP A 27 -9.21 -19.40 11.82
N LEU A 28 -8.46 -18.39 11.35
CA LEU A 28 -7.94 -17.33 12.19
C LEU A 28 -9.08 -16.59 12.90
N THR A 29 -8.96 -16.39 14.19
CA THR A 29 -9.85 -15.50 14.92
C THR A 29 -9.70 -14.05 14.43
N ARG A 30 -10.69 -13.21 14.71
CA ARG A 30 -10.63 -11.78 14.37
C ARG A 30 -9.40 -11.09 14.97
N GLU A 31 -9.06 -11.41 16.21
CA GLU A 31 -7.91 -10.85 16.91
C GLU A 31 -6.58 -11.29 16.29
N GLN A 32 -6.42 -12.59 15.99
CA GLN A 32 -5.25 -13.11 15.30
C GLN A 32 -5.04 -12.45 13.95
N ARG A 33 -6.13 -12.30 13.18
CA ARG A 33 -6.10 -11.63 11.89
C ARG A 33 -5.61 -10.19 12.01
N ALA A 34 -6.20 -9.40 12.93
CA ALA A 34 -5.81 -8.01 13.15
C ALA A 34 -4.33 -7.87 13.52
N LYS A 35 -3.82 -8.78 14.36
CA LYS A 35 -2.40 -8.81 14.75
C LYS A 35 -1.48 -9.10 13.57
N ILE A 36 -1.84 -10.07 12.73
CA ILE A 36 -1.08 -10.40 11.51
C ILE A 36 -1.10 -9.22 10.53
N GLU A 37 -2.27 -8.62 10.29
CA GLU A 37 -2.41 -7.46 9.40
C GLU A 37 -1.55 -6.28 9.87
N GLN A 38 -1.55 -5.98 11.17
CA GLN A 38 -0.71 -4.91 11.74
C GLN A 38 0.79 -5.21 11.55
N ARG A 39 1.22 -6.44 11.78
CA ARG A 39 2.61 -6.83 11.57
C ARG A 39 3.00 -6.78 10.09
N LEU A 40 2.15 -7.24 9.19
CA LEU A 40 2.39 -7.11 7.75
C LEU A 40 2.57 -5.65 7.33
N LEU A 41 1.74 -4.74 7.84
CA LEU A 41 1.88 -3.31 7.57
C LEU A 41 3.23 -2.78 8.05
N SER A 42 3.64 -3.10 9.28
CA SER A 42 4.91 -2.63 9.84
C SER A 42 6.13 -3.19 9.12
N GLU A 43 6.09 -4.45 8.67
CA GLU A 43 7.22 -5.09 7.98
C GLU A 43 7.34 -4.65 6.52
N LEU A 44 6.22 -4.45 5.82
CA LEU A 44 6.25 -4.17 4.39
C LEU A 44 6.41 -2.67 4.07
N SER A 45 5.87 -1.77 4.91
CA SER A 45 5.86 -0.33 4.63
C SER A 45 7.23 0.30 4.41
N PRO A 46 8.29 -0.01 5.20
CA PRO A 46 9.60 0.64 5.03
C PRO A 46 10.29 0.33 3.70
N THR A 47 9.91 -0.77 3.06
CA THR A 47 10.58 -1.28 1.86
C THR A 47 10.00 -0.70 0.56
N ILE A 48 8.76 -0.14 0.63
CA ILE A 48 7.99 0.26 -0.56
C ILE A 48 8.19 1.75 -0.83
N GLY A 49 8.82 2.08 -1.98
CA GLY A 49 9.03 3.45 -2.40
C GLY A 49 7.79 4.14 -3.00
N VAL A 50 7.87 5.45 -3.22
CA VAL A 50 6.77 6.26 -3.77
C VAL A 50 6.32 5.83 -5.18
N PHE A 51 7.19 5.18 -5.94
CA PHE A 51 6.92 4.69 -7.30
C PHE A 51 6.56 3.21 -7.36
N ASP A 52 6.38 2.59 -6.20
CA ASP A 52 6.00 1.21 -6.04
C ASP A 52 4.73 1.16 -5.18
N PHE A 53 3.89 0.17 -5.37
CA PHE A 53 2.69 -0.01 -4.56
C PHE A 53 2.49 -1.49 -4.27
N VAL A 54 2.35 -1.83 -3.00
CA VAL A 54 2.06 -3.17 -2.54
C VAL A 54 0.86 -3.14 -1.60
N ALA A 55 -0.07 -4.03 -1.84
CA ALA A 55 -1.21 -4.29 -0.98
C ALA A 55 -1.26 -5.79 -0.65
N PHE A 56 -1.94 -6.15 0.41
CA PHE A 56 -2.16 -7.54 0.76
C PHE A 56 -3.61 -7.85 1.10
N GLN A 57 -3.95 -9.11 1.00
CA GLN A 57 -5.21 -9.68 1.47
C GLN A 57 -4.88 -10.90 2.32
N LEU A 58 -5.41 -10.96 3.53
CA LEU A 58 -5.26 -12.10 4.43
C LEU A 58 -6.57 -12.89 4.45
N ASP A 59 -6.52 -14.18 4.14
CA ASP A 59 -7.68 -15.05 4.24
C ASP A 59 -7.85 -15.65 5.66
N ALA A 60 -8.94 -16.35 5.88
CA ALA A 60 -9.24 -16.96 7.17
C ALA A 60 -8.23 -18.06 7.59
N LYS A 61 -7.51 -18.62 6.64
CA LYS A 61 -6.55 -19.71 6.85
C LYS A 61 -5.10 -19.23 6.98
N GLY A 62 -4.88 -17.91 7.05
CA GLY A 62 -3.52 -17.36 7.14
C GLY A 62 -2.78 -17.30 5.79
N THR A 63 -3.48 -17.41 4.66
CA THR A 63 -2.88 -17.16 3.35
C THR A 63 -2.83 -15.67 3.09
N VAL A 64 -1.66 -15.13 2.81
CA VAL A 64 -1.44 -13.75 2.40
C VAL A 64 -1.29 -13.72 0.89
N LYS A 65 -2.17 -12.97 0.23
CA LYS A 65 -2.06 -12.64 -1.19
C LYS A 65 -1.45 -11.25 -1.32
N LEU A 66 -0.25 -11.17 -1.89
CA LEU A 66 0.43 -9.91 -2.18
C LEU A 66 0.03 -9.43 -3.57
N LEU A 67 -0.35 -8.17 -3.67
CA LEU A 67 -0.85 -7.53 -4.88
C LEU A 67 -0.15 -6.19 -5.09
N GLY A 68 -0.15 -5.69 -6.30
CA GLY A 68 0.38 -4.36 -6.60
C GLY A 68 1.36 -4.37 -7.75
N GLN A 69 2.17 -3.31 -7.83
CA GLN A 69 3.13 -3.12 -8.91
C GLN A 69 4.40 -2.49 -8.36
N VAL A 70 5.53 -3.07 -8.76
CA VAL A 70 6.87 -2.61 -8.39
C VAL A 70 7.74 -2.48 -9.62
N ARG A 71 8.77 -1.64 -9.54
CA ARG A 71 9.72 -1.44 -10.65
C ARG A 71 10.89 -2.41 -10.63
N ASP A 72 11.15 -3.02 -9.48
CA ASP A 72 12.28 -3.93 -9.28
C ASP A 72 11.82 -5.33 -8.89
N ALA A 73 12.31 -6.34 -9.62
CA ALA A 73 12.06 -7.74 -9.32
C ALA A 73 12.64 -8.18 -7.96
N ASN A 74 13.71 -7.53 -7.50
CA ASN A 74 14.27 -7.80 -6.18
C ASN A 74 13.32 -7.30 -5.08
N LEU A 75 12.70 -6.13 -5.28
CA LEU A 75 11.68 -5.63 -4.34
C LEU A 75 10.52 -6.61 -4.21
N LYS A 76 10.02 -7.18 -5.33
CA LYS A 76 9.00 -8.24 -5.29
C LYS A 76 9.42 -9.43 -4.41
N LYS A 77 10.68 -9.86 -4.50
CA LYS A 77 11.22 -10.97 -3.70
C LYS A 77 11.34 -10.58 -2.23
N HIS A 78 11.90 -9.41 -1.94
CA HIS A 78 12.06 -8.92 -0.57
C HIS A 78 10.72 -8.79 0.15
N VAL A 79 9.71 -8.22 -0.51
CA VAL A 79 8.34 -8.12 0.05
C VAL A 79 7.78 -9.51 0.39
N GLU A 80 8.01 -10.51 -0.45
CA GLU A 80 7.59 -11.89 -0.16
C GLU A 80 8.35 -12.49 1.04
N GLU A 81 9.66 -12.26 1.11
CA GLU A 81 10.51 -12.74 2.21
C GLU A 81 10.11 -12.09 3.53
N ASP A 82 9.85 -10.79 3.54
CA ASP A 82 9.41 -10.06 4.73
C ASP A 82 8.02 -10.53 5.19
N ALA A 83 7.10 -10.71 4.25
CA ALA A 83 5.78 -11.25 4.58
C ALA A 83 5.85 -12.68 5.17
N LYS A 84 6.83 -13.51 4.75
CA LYS A 84 7.05 -14.87 5.31
C LYS A 84 7.53 -14.86 6.76
N LYS A 85 8.21 -13.79 7.19
CA LYS A 85 8.70 -13.65 8.58
C LYS A 85 7.58 -13.37 9.58
N VAL A 86 6.43 -12.90 9.11
CA VAL A 86 5.32 -12.52 9.97
C VAL A 86 4.68 -13.77 10.58
N GLU A 87 4.72 -13.86 11.91
CA GLU A 87 4.13 -14.97 12.66
C GLU A 87 2.62 -15.08 12.43
N GLY A 88 2.15 -16.25 12.09
CA GLY A 88 0.74 -16.53 11.76
C GLY A 88 0.45 -16.55 10.26
N VAL A 89 1.37 -16.12 9.42
CA VAL A 89 1.29 -16.31 7.97
C VAL A 89 1.61 -17.76 7.63
N GLN A 90 0.65 -18.46 7.00
CA GLN A 90 0.78 -19.88 6.66
C GLN A 90 1.23 -20.08 5.21
N ARG A 91 0.81 -19.20 4.32
CA ARG A 91 1.12 -19.29 2.90
C ARG A 91 1.15 -17.89 2.27
N ILE A 92 2.01 -17.72 1.27
CA ILE A 92 2.07 -16.51 0.45
C ILE A 92 1.71 -16.82 -0.99
N ARG A 93 0.88 -15.97 -1.58
CA ARG A 93 0.63 -15.87 -3.02
C ARG A 93 1.11 -14.53 -3.50
N ASN A 94 2.26 -14.49 -4.15
CA ASN A 94 2.86 -13.24 -4.64
C ASN A 94 2.39 -12.96 -6.07
N GLU A 95 1.34 -12.14 -6.19
CA GLU A 95 0.79 -11.66 -7.46
C GLU A 95 1.21 -10.21 -7.77
N ILE A 96 2.32 -9.74 -7.17
CA ILE A 96 2.90 -8.44 -7.49
C ILE A 96 3.41 -8.47 -8.94
N GLU A 97 2.98 -7.49 -9.73
CA GLU A 97 3.48 -7.27 -11.09
C GLU A 97 4.81 -6.49 -11.04
N VAL A 98 5.81 -6.96 -11.79
CA VAL A 98 7.02 -6.18 -12.03
C VAL A 98 6.82 -5.37 -13.30
N LEU A 99 6.88 -4.04 -13.19
CA LEU A 99 6.73 -3.13 -14.31
C LEU A 99 7.94 -3.22 -15.23
N PRO A 100 7.74 -3.24 -16.56
CA PRO A 100 8.87 -3.24 -17.50
C PRO A 100 9.63 -1.91 -17.38
N PRO A 101 10.98 -1.94 -17.58
CA PRO A 101 11.77 -0.72 -17.68
C PRO A 101 11.27 0.16 -18.83
N SER A 102 11.00 1.44 -18.55
CA SER A 102 10.50 2.39 -19.54
C SER A 102 11.00 3.80 -19.19
N PRO A 103 11.97 4.35 -19.94
CA PRO A 103 12.44 5.72 -19.71
C PRO A 103 11.31 6.76 -19.80
N THR A 104 10.35 6.56 -20.70
CA THR A 104 9.19 7.46 -20.85
C THR A 104 8.29 7.41 -19.61
N ASP A 105 7.97 6.21 -19.11
CA ASP A 105 7.18 6.08 -17.89
C ASP A 105 7.93 6.66 -16.67
N ASP A 106 9.25 6.53 -16.62
CA ASP A 106 10.07 7.13 -15.58
C ASP A 106 10.08 8.66 -15.62
N GLN A 107 10.07 9.25 -16.81
CA GLN A 107 9.89 10.70 -16.95
C GLN A 107 8.52 11.14 -16.44
N ILE A 108 7.46 10.44 -16.83
CA ILE A 108 6.09 10.71 -16.37
C ILE A 108 6.01 10.56 -14.84
N ARG A 109 6.57 9.50 -14.24
CA ARG A 109 6.61 9.31 -12.77
C ARG A 109 7.21 10.50 -12.05
N ARG A 110 8.40 10.96 -12.50
CA ARG A 110 9.08 12.12 -11.92
C ARG A 110 8.29 13.41 -12.11
N ALA A 111 7.70 13.61 -13.28
CA ALA A 111 6.90 14.79 -13.55
C ALA A 111 5.62 14.84 -12.69
N VAL A 112 4.93 13.70 -12.54
CA VAL A 112 3.75 13.58 -11.67
C VAL A 112 4.15 13.78 -10.20
N TYR A 113 5.26 13.20 -9.75
CA TYR A 113 5.80 13.41 -8.41
C TYR A 113 6.01 14.90 -8.14
N THR A 114 6.76 15.57 -9.02
CA THR A 114 7.00 17.00 -8.87
C THR A 114 5.70 17.81 -8.89
N ALA A 115 4.79 17.51 -9.81
CA ALA A 115 3.51 18.23 -9.91
C ALA A 115 2.65 18.10 -8.65
N ILE A 116 2.66 16.93 -8.00
CA ILE A 116 1.90 16.69 -6.77
C ILE A 116 2.60 17.32 -5.57
N TYR A 117 3.87 16.96 -5.33
CA TYR A 117 4.55 17.30 -4.09
C TYR A 117 5.11 18.72 -4.03
N SER A 118 5.06 19.48 -5.13
CA SER A 118 5.30 20.92 -5.12
C SER A 118 4.05 21.76 -4.81
N GLN A 119 2.88 21.15 -4.62
CA GLN A 119 1.66 21.86 -4.23
C GLN A 119 1.74 22.31 -2.76
N THR A 120 1.24 23.51 -2.50
CA THR A 120 1.12 24.02 -1.12
C THR A 120 0.30 23.07 -0.26
N GLY A 121 0.84 22.70 0.90
CA GLY A 121 0.24 21.74 1.84
C GLY A 121 0.72 20.29 1.67
N PHE A 122 1.45 19.98 0.59
CA PHE A 122 2.03 18.66 0.38
C PHE A 122 3.46 18.52 0.93
N GLU A 123 4.07 19.61 1.40
CA GLU A 123 5.44 19.64 1.94
C GLU A 123 5.59 18.68 3.12
N ARG A 124 4.56 18.57 3.96
CA ARG A 124 4.56 17.64 5.10
C ARG A 124 4.70 16.17 4.69
N TYR A 125 4.22 15.80 3.51
CA TYR A 125 4.33 14.45 3.00
C TYR A 125 5.72 14.12 2.49
N THR A 126 6.49 15.11 2.02
CA THR A 126 7.86 14.91 1.55
C THR A 126 8.87 14.69 2.68
N GLN A 127 8.49 15.02 3.92
CA GLN A 127 9.30 14.79 5.11
C GLN A 127 9.20 13.35 5.63
N GLN A 128 8.22 12.58 5.14
CA GLN A 128 8.07 11.17 5.47
C GLN A 128 9.11 10.33 4.70
N ALA A 129 9.59 9.25 5.30
CA ALA A 129 10.49 8.31 4.64
C ALA A 129 9.88 7.75 3.33
N VAL A 130 8.56 7.53 3.34
CA VAL A 130 7.78 7.17 2.16
C VAL A 130 6.55 8.08 2.11
N PRO A 131 6.39 8.90 1.07
CA PRO A 131 5.20 9.71 0.89
C PRO A 131 3.94 8.86 0.76
N PRO A 132 2.78 9.31 1.29
CA PRO A 132 1.57 8.48 1.39
C PRO A 132 0.86 8.25 0.05
N VAL A 133 1.20 8.99 -0.99
CA VAL A 133 0.63 8.81 -2.32
C VAL A 133 1.66 8.16 -3.24
N HIS A 134 1.36 6.94 -3.67
CA HIS A 134 2.18 6.17 -4.59
C HIS A 134 1.78 6.45 -6.05
N ILE A 135 2.79 6.56 -6.92
CA ILE A 135 2.62 6.95 -8.33
C ILE A 135 3.03 5.79 -9.21
N ILE A 136 2.08 5.09 -9.77
CA ILE A 136 2.29 3.95 -10.65
C ILE A 136 2.05 4.39 -12.09
N VAL A 137 3.05 4.17 -12.94
CA VAL A 137 2.94 4.47 -14.38
C VAL A 137 3.29 3.23 -15.18
N LYS A 138 2.41 2.90 -16.12
CA LYS A 138 2.60 1.81 -17.08
C LYS A 138 2.08 2.24 -18.44
N ASN A 139 2.95 2.25 -19.46
CA ASN A 139 2.61 2.64 -20.84
C ASN A 139 1.89 4.00 -20.90
N GLY A 140 2.38 5.02 -20.18
CA GLY A 140 1.78 6.35 -20.11
C GLY A 140 0.47 6.43 -19.30
N SER A 141 -0.03 5.33 -18.76
CA SER A 141 -1.19 5.31 -17.87
C SER A 141 -0.73 5.52 -16.42
N VAL A 142 -1.22 6.57 -15.79
CA VAL A 142 -0.93 6.93 -14.40
C VAL A 142 -2.03 6.43 -13.50
N ARG A 143 -1.65 5.75 -12.42
CA ARG A 143 -2.52 5.38 -11.31
C ARG A 143 -1.93 5.87 -10.00
N LEU A 144 -2.76 6.55 -9.21
CA LEU A 144 -2.40 6.97 -7.87
C LEU A 144 -3.07 6.07 -6.84
N GLU A 145 -2.32 5.67 -5.83
CA GLU A 145 -2.76 4.84 -4.71
C GLU A 145 -2.33 5.51 -3.39
N GLY A 146 -3.02 5.20 -2.30
CA GLY A 146 -2.67 5.73 -0.99
C GLY A 146 -3.73 6.63 -0.37
N TYR A 147 -3.32 7.68 0.34
CA TYR A 147 -4.25 8.56 1.05
C TYR A 147 -3.79 10.01 1.12
N VAL A 148 -4.76 10.91 1.36
CA VAL A 148 -4.57 12.32 1.70
C VAL A 148 -5.51 12.69 2.84
N ALA A 149 -5.25 13.80 3.55
CA ALA A 149 -5.99 14.16 4.75
C ALA A 149 -7.40 14.71 4.47
N ASN A 150 -7.64 15.30 3.31
CA ASN A 150 -8.90 15.99 3.04
C ASN A 150 -9.27 16.06 1.55
N LYS A 151 -10.50 16.55 1.29
CA LYS A 151 -11.03 16.70 -0.08
C LYS A 151 -10.31 17.73 -0.92
N VAL A 152 -9.77 18.77 -0.31
CA VAL A 152 -9.04 19.83 -1.03
C VAL A 152 -7.75 19.25 -1.59
N GLU A 153 -7.00 18.53 -0.79
CA GLU A 153 -5.78 17.83 -1.24
C GLU A 153 -6.08 16.81 -2.33
N LEU A 154 -7.18 16.06 -2.19
CA LEU A 154 -7.59 15.11 -3.23
C LEU A 154 -7.89 15.81 -4.56
N ALA A 155 -8.50 17.00 -4.53
CA ALA A 155 -8.79 17.81 -5.73
C ALA A 155 -7.50 18.37 -6.33
N GLN A 156 -6.59 18.93 -5.51
CA GLN A 156 -5.29 19.43 -5.94
C GLN A 156 -4.45 18.34 -6.60
N LEU A 157 -4.35 17.18 -5.97
CA LEU A 157 -3.65 16.00 -6.47
C LEU A 157 -4.20 15.56 -7.84
N ASN A 158 -5.53 15.52 -7.99
CA ASN A 158 -6.17 15.19 -9.27
C ASN A 158 -5.82 16.19 -10.37
N ALA A 159 -5.87 17.48 -10.07
CA ALA A 159 -5.57 18.54 -11.03
C ALA A 159 -4.09 18.48 -11.43
N ALA A 160 -3.19 18.36 -10.46
CA ALA A 160 -1.75 18.31 -10.70
C ALA A 160 -1.36 17.11 -11.57
N ALA A 161 -1.82 15.91 -11.24
CA ALA A 161 -1.43 14.69 -11.96
C ALA A 161 -1.98 14.65 -13.40
N LYS A 162 -3.22 15.10 -13.61
CA LYS A 162 -3.83 15.14 -14.95
C LYS A 162 -3.17 16.17 -15.88
N GLY A 163 -2.59 17.24 -15.32
CA GLY A 163 -1.93 18.29 -16.09
C GLY A 163 -0.53 17.92 -16.62
N VAL A 164 0.00 16.76 -16.25
CA VAL A 164 1.35 16.36 -16.64
C VAL A 164 1.40 15.91 -18.10
N PRO A 165 2.28 16.48 -18.93
CA PRO A 165 2.46 16.04 -20.32
C PRO A 165 2.88 14.57 -20.40
N GLY A 166 2.34 13.86 -21.40
CA GLY A 166 2.62 12.44 -21.63
C GLY A 166 1.71 11.48 -20.86
N VAL A 167 0.84 11.96 -19.97
CA VAL A 167 -0.19 11.15 -19.31
C VAL A 167 -1.29 10.83 -20.32
N LEU A 168 -1.37 9.56 -20.74
CA LEU A 168 -2.36 9.08 -21.72
C LEU A 168 -3.67 8.64 -21.04
N ALA A 169 -3.58 8.12 -19.84
CA ALA A 169 -4.73 7.74 -19.02
C ALA A 169 -4.44 7.99 -17.54
N PHE A 170 -5.48 8.31 -16.79
CA PHE A 170 -5.37 8.65 -15.39
C PHE A 170 -6.44 7.95 -14.55
N ARG A 171 -6.02 7.31 -13.47
CA ARG A 171 -6.89 6.72 -12.46
C ARG A 171 -6.44 7.14 -11.07
N ASN A 172 -7.36 7.62 -10.26
CA ASN A 172 -7.09 7.97 -8.87
C ASN A 172 -7.83 7.01 -7.94
N ASN A 173 -7.08 6.27 -7.14
CA ASN A 173 -7.57 5.37 -6.09
C ASN A 173 -7.18 5.90 -4.69
N VAL A 174 -6.69 7.14 -4.59
CA VAL A 174 -6.33 7.78 -3.33
C VAL A 174 -7.57 8.01 -2.48
N ARG A 175 -7.47 7.71 -1.20
CA ARG A 175 -8.55 7.85 -0.22
C ARG A 175 -8.31 9.06 0.67
N ILE A 176 -9.37 9.50 1.33
CA ILE A 176 -9.28 10.52 2.37
C ILE A 176 -9.16 9.77 3.70
N ASP A 177 -8.08 10.04 4.42
CA ASP A 177 -7.86 9.57 5.78
C ASP A 177 -7.60 10.77 6.69
N PRO A 178 -8.64 11.24 7.41
CA PRO A 178 -8.51 12.41 8.28
C PRO A 178 -7.60 12.15 9.50
N GLU A 179 -7.37 10.89 9.86
CA GLU A 179 -6.53 10.50 11.01
C GLU A 179 -5.05 10.36 10.64
N SER A 180 -4.73 10.43 9.36
CA SER A 180 -3.35 10.41 8.87
C SER A 180 -2.60 11.73 9.13
N HIS A 181 -2.83 12.31 10.31
CA HIS A 181 -2.05 13.45 10.78
C HIS A 181 -0.68 12.95 11.24
N VAL A 182 0.32 13.37 10.54
CA VAL A 182 1.72 13.26 10.96
C VAL A 182 2.01 14.26 12.04
#